data_36da693c6a8eb100fe70653b4a535ef2
#
_entry.id   36da693c6a8eb100fe70653b4a535ef2
#
_cell.length_a   1.000
_cell.length_b   1.000
_cell.length_c   1.000
_cell.angle_alpha   90.00
_cell.angle_beta   90.00
_cell.angle_gamma   90.00
#
_symmetry.space_group_name_H-M   'P 1'
#
loop_
_entity.id
_entity.type
_entity.pdbx_description
1 polymer ?
#
loop_
_entity_poly.entity_id
_entity_poly.type
_entity_poly.pdbx_seq_one_letter_code
_entity_poly.pdbx_strand_id
1 'polypeptide(L)'
;MIICKLSDQLGNQMFAYASVKSIALDKGYDFKILGEYNNQFLKNDTDKKYGNTLTSIFADIAKETVQEVPDGYSVYKENITIDSRSDVEEGALKVNDNTLMLGHYISPKYFTHRLKDVQDWFKMPSDIDEKTNITIKMLKDKYPDAKFCSVHFRNALDYRVKGYMLSSDYWQNAAKKVLDNNISQKIIFLVFYDRYSKLVSVV
;
A
#
# COMPACT_ATOMS: atom_id res chain seq x y z
N MET A 1 -12.49 20.46 -6.01
CA MET A 1 -11.78 19.54 -5.09
C MET A 1 -12.09 18.09 -5.45
N ILE A 2 -11.10 17.23 -5.54
CA ILE A 2 -11.27 15.77 -5.67
C ILE A 2 -11.24 15.14 -4.27
N ILE A 3 -12.17 14.23 -4.01
CA ILE A 3 -12.21 13.47 -2.75
C ILE A 3 -11.93 12.00 -3.08
N CYS A 4 -10.97 11.39 -2.38
CA CYS A 4 -10.66 9.96 -2.48
C CYS A 4 -11.27 9.19 -1.30
N LYS A 5 -12.03 8.13 -1.59
CA LYS A 5 -12.39 7.14 -0.56
C LYS A 5 -11.30 6.10 -0.46
N LEU A 6 -10.67 6.01 0.70
CA LEU A 6 -9.74 4.92 0.99
C LEU A 6 -10.50 3.62 1.31
N SER A 7 -9.99 2.50 0.84
CA SER A 7 -10.59 1.19 1.07
C SER A 7 -9.53 0.11 1.27
N ASP A 8 -9.93 -1.01 1.82
CA ASP A 8 -9.09 -2.18 2.09
C ASP A 8 -7.90 -1.92 3.03
N GLN A 9 -6.79 -2.63 2.83
CA GLN A 9 -5.61 -2.57 3.68
C GLN A 9 -4.66 -1.46 3.27
N LEU A 10 -3.68 -1.17 4.13
CA LEU A 10 -2.73 -0.06 4.00
C LEU A 10 -2.14 0.10 2.60
N GLY A 11 -1.67 -0.99 1.96
CA GLY A 11 -1.08 -0.91 0.62
C GLY A 11 -2.07 -0.39 -0.44
N ASN A 12 -3.32 -0.86 -0.41
CA ASN A 12 -4.37 -0.36 -1.31
C ASN A 12 -4.68 1.11 -1.02
N GLN A 13 -4.75 1.49 0.27
CA GLN A 13 -4.97 2.88 0.67
C GLN A 13 -3.83 3.80 0.21
N MET A 14 -2.58 3.35 0.28
CA MET A 14 -1.42 4.10 -0.24
C MET A 14 -1.52 4.30 -1.76
N PHE A 15 -1.88 3.25 -2.51
CA PHE A 15 -2.09 3.38 -3.95
C PHE A 15 -3.23 4.35 -4.29
N ALA A 16 -4.40 4.19 -3.67
CA ALA A 16 -5.54 5.05 -3.90
C ALA A 16 -5.20 6.53 -3.60
N TYR A 17 -4.56 6.77 -2.46
CA TYR A 17 -4.13 8.13 -2.08
C TYR A 17 -3.15 8.72 -3.10
N ALA A 18 -2.06 8.01 -3.43
CA ALA A 18 -1.04 8.51 -4.33
C ALA A 18 -1.58 8.77 -5.74
N SER A 19 -2.39 7.84 -6.26
CA SER A 19 -2.95 7.95 -7.61
C SER A 19 -3.96 9.09 -7.71
N VAL A 20 -4.94 9.14 -6.81
CA VAL A 20 -6.00 10.15 -6.87
C VAL A 20 -5.47 11.55 -6.55
N LYS A 21 -4.54 11.66 -5.59
CA LYS A 21 -3.87 12.93 -5.29
C LYS A 21 -3.05 13.42 -6.49
N SER A 22 -2.34 12.53 -7.17
CA SER A 22 -1.60 12.90 -8.38
C SER A 22 -2.53 13.40 -9.49
N ILE A 23 -3.66 12.72 -9.73
CA ILE A 23 -4.67 13.15 -10.69
C ILE A 23 -5.20 14.55 -10.33
N ALA A 24 -5.52 14.80 -9.06
CA ALA A 24 -6.00 16.10 -8.61
C ALA A 24 -4.98 17.20 -8.85
N LEU A 25 -3.73 16.98 -8.45
CA LEU A 25 -2.63 17.94 -8.62
C LEU A 25 -2.30 18.23 -10.08
N ASP A 26 -2.35 17.21 -10.97
CA ASP A 26 -2.12 17.38 -12.41
C ASP A 26 -3.16 18.27 -13.07
N LYS A 27 -4.36 18.33 -12.50
CA LYS A 27 -5.47 19.16 -12.95
C LYS A 27 -5.56 20.51 -12.23
N GLY A 28 -4.71 20.76 -11.25
CA GLY A 28 -4.78 21.97 -10.41
C GLY A 28 -5.98 21.98 -9.47
N TYR A 29 -6.52 20.81 -9.10
CA TYR A 29 -7.63 20.68 -8.18
C TYR A 29 -7.14 20.43 -6.76
N ASP A 30 -7.90 20.92 -5.76
CA ASP A 30 -7.68 20.53 -4.39
C ASP A 30 -7.98 19.05 -4.18
N PHE A 31 -7.30 18.45 -3.20
CA PHE A 31 -7.43 17.05 -2.86
C PHE A 31 -7.76 16.85 -1.38
N LYS A 32 -8.66 15.91 -1.10
CA LYS A 32 -8.99 15.43 0.25
C LYS A 32 -9.26 13.93 0.24
N ILE A 33 -9.25 13.32 1.43
CA ILE A 33 -9.70 11.95 1.66
C ILE A 33 -10.97 11.95 2.49
N LEU A 34 -11.86 11.00 2.22
CA LEU A 34 -13.09 10.84 2.98
C LEU A 34 -12.83 10.14 4.30
N GLY A 35 -13.23 10.73 5.41
CA GLY A 35 -13.15 10.14 6.74
C GLY A 35 -14.10 8.97 6.95
N GLU A 36 -13.88 8.21 8.03
CA GLU A 36 -14.60 6.96 8.29
C GLU A 36 -16.04 7.14 8.80
N TYR A 37 -16.28 8.17 9.60
CA TYR A 37 -17.43 8.23 10.50
C TYR A 37 -18.78 8.48 9.83
N ASN A 38 -18.84 9.14 8.68
CA ASN A 38 -20.10 9.43 7.95
C ASN A 38 -20.11 8.81 6.55
N ASN A 39 -19.39 7.72 6.38
CA ASN A 39 -19.20 7.17 5.05
C ASN A 39 -20.38 6.27 4.65
N GLN A 40 -21.44 6.89 4.10
CA GLN A 40 -22.59 6.17 3.51
C GLN A 40 -22.21 5.17 2.41
N PHE A 41 -20.96 5.23 1.91
CA PHE A 41 -20.42 4.33 0.90
C PHE A 41 -19.68 3.12 1.51
N LEU A 42 -19.49 3.07 2.83
CA LEU A 42 -18.97 1.89 3.53
C LEU A 42 -20.06 0.81 3.61
N LYS A 43 -20.23 0.07 2.53
CA LYS A 43 -21.29 -0.95 2.43
C LYS A 43 -20.83 -2.37 2.76
N ASN A 44 -19.52 -2.61 2.84
CA ASN A 44 -19.00 -3.95 3.08
C ASN A 44 -18.25 -4.06 4.42
N ASP A 45 -18.22 -5.27 4.98
CA ASP A 45 -17.56 -5.53 6.27
C ASP A 45 -16.03 -5.38 6.21
N THR A 46 -15.45 -5.47 5.03
CA THR A 46 -14.01 -5.32 4.84
C THR A 46 -13.59 -3.87 5.09
N ASP A 47 -14.32 -2.90 4.55
CA ASP A 47 -14.05 -1.48 4.75
C ASP A 47 -14.20 -1.10 6.23
N LYS A 48 -15.22 -1.64 6.91
CA LYS A 48 -15.43 -1.42 8.35
C LYS A 48 -14.31 -2.00 9.21
N LYS A 49 -13.73 -3.12 8.77
CA LYS A 49 -12.71 -3.85 9.53
C LYS A 49 -11.36 -3.13 9.54
N TYR A 50 -10.99 -2.50 8.45
CA TYR A 50 -9.63 -1.93 8.29
C TYR A 50 -9.57 -0.43 8.50
N GLY A 51 -10.70 0.28 8.36
CA GLY A 51 -10.77 1.72 8.52
C GLY A 51 -9.74 2.49 7.67
N ASN A 52 -9.46 3.72 8.02
CA ASN A 52 -8.40 4.51 7.38
C ASN A 52 -7.04 4.26 8.07
N THR A 53 -6.45 3.09 7.85
CA THR A 53 -5.15 2.73 8.42
C THR A 53 -4.04 3.70 7.99
N LEU A 54 -4.14 4.27 6.80
CA LEU A 54 -3.19 5.24 6.27
C LEU A 54 -3.06 6.47 7.19
N THR A 55 -4.18 7.02 7.64
CA THR A 55 -4.21 8.22 8.50
C THR A 55 -3.71 7.95 9.92
N SER A 56 -3.78 6.70 10.39
CA SER A 56 -3.24 6.32 11.68
C SER A 56 -1.71 6.24 11.71
N ILE A 57 -1.08 6.08 10.54
CA ILE A 57 0.37 6.02 10.39
C ILE A 57 0.94 7.36 9.99
N PHE A 58 0.31 8.05 9.04
CA PHE A 58 0.81 9.28 8.44
C PHE A 58 -0.04 10.47 8.91
N ALA A 59 0.39 11.13 10.00
CA ALA A 59 -0.36 12.21 10.62
C ALA A 59 -0.60 13.42 9.69
N ASP A 60 0.31 13.69 8.75
CA ASP A 60 0.12 14.77 7.79
C ASP A 60 -0.99 14.45 6.78
N ILE A 61 -1.12 13.19 6.39
CA ILE A 61 -2.23 12.73 5.54
C ILE A 61 -3.58 12.86 6.29
N ALA A 62 -3.59 12.62 7.61
CA ALA A 62 -4.79 12.77 8.41
C ALA A 62 -5.38 14.19 8.37
N LYS A 63 -4.55 15.22 8.18
CA LYS A 63 -4.98 16.62 8.03
C LYS A 63 -5.74 16.90 6.72
N GLU A 64 -5.66 16.01 5.76
CA GLU A 64 -6.35 16.09 4.47
C GLU A 64 -7.74 15.44 4.51
N THR A 65 -8.24 15.06 5.68
CA THR A 65 -9.52 14.35 5.83
C THR A 65 -10.70 15.32 5.86
N VAL A 66 -11.76 14.98 5.11
CA VAL A 66 -13.10 15.58 5.22
C VAL A 66 -14.09 14.55 5.78
N GLN A 67 -15.09 14.98 6.53
CA GLN A 67 -16.03 14.06 7.19
C GLN A 67 -17.21 13.67 6.30
N GLU A 68 -17.48 14.47 5.27
CA GLU A 68 -18.60 14.27 4.35
C GLU A 68 -18.25 14.73 2.93
N VAL A 69 -18.99 14.24 1.97
CA VAL A 69 -18.91 14.68 0.58
C VAL A 69 -19.91 15.83 0.41
N PRO A 70 -19.47 17.02 -0.03
CA PRO A 70 -20.39 18.14 -0.25
C PRO A 70 -21.44 17.81 -1.32
N ASP A 71 -22.59 18.50 -1.24
CA ASP A 71 -23.63 18.39 -2.27
C ASP A 71 -23.12 18.77 -3.66
N GLY A 72 -23.66 18.13 -4.68
CA GLY A 72 -23.32 18.40 -6.07
C GLY A 72 -22.05 17.70 -6.59
N TYR A 73 -21.43 16.86 -5.76
CA TYR A 73 -20.29 16.04 -6.21
C TYR A 73 -20.75 14.92 -7.15
N SER A 74 -20.02 14.73 -8.24
CA SER A 74 -20.13 13.53 -9.06
C SER A 74 -19.39 12.36 -8.40
N VAL A 75 -19.75 11.14 -8.79
CA VAL A 75 -19.07 9.92 -8.32
C VAL A 75 -18.41 9.24 -9.49
N TYR A 76 -17.10 9.04 -9.39
CA TYR A 76 -16.35 8.20 -10.30
C TYR A 76 -15.96 6.91 -9.60
N LYS A 77 -16.31 5.78 -10.19
CA LYS A 77 -15.96 4.45 -9.68
C LYS A 77 -15.02 3.77 -10.66
N GLU A 78 -13.83 3.39 -10.19
CA GLU A 78 -12.88 2.60 -10.97
C GLU A 78 -13.52 1.29 -11.44
N ASN A 79 -13.37 0.98 -12.73
CA ASN A 79 -13.82 -0.28 -13.31
C ASN A 79 -12.71 -1.33 -13.15
N ILE A 80 -12.66 -1.99 -12.00
CA ILE A 80 -11.64 -2.98 -11.68
C ILE A 80 -11.96 -4.29 -12.40
N THR A 81 -11.40 -4.50 -13.57
CA THR A 81 -11.26 -5.84 -14.15
C THR A 81 -9.90 -6.43 -13.74
N ILE A 82 -9.83 -7.76 -13.57
CA ILE A 82 -8.60 -8.45 -13.13
C ILE A 82 -7.42 -8.13 -14.07
N ASP A 83 -7.68 -7.94 -15.35
CA ASP A 83 -6.66 -7.71 -16.38
C ASP A 83 -6.18 -6.26 -16.45
N SER A 84 -6.91 -5.30 -15.88
CA SER A 84 -6.61 -3.86 -15.95
C SER A 84 -5.79 -3.30 -14.77
N ARG A 85 -5.49 -4.12 -13.76
CA ARG A 85 -4.82 -3.67 -12.53
C ARG A 85 -3.41 -3.13 -12.71
N SER A 86 -2.78 -3.33 -13.85
CA SER A 86 -1.42 -2.85 -14.14
C SER A 86 -1.41 -1.58 -15.01
N ASP A 87 -2.57 -1.09 -15.42
CA ASP A 87 -2.67 0.07 -16.32
C ASP A 87 -3.47 1.23 -15.70
N VAL A 88 -3.45 2.35 -16.38
CA VAL A 88 -4.20 3.56 -16.02
C VAL A 88 -5.58 3.50 -16.68
N GLU A 89 -6.61 3.72 -15.88
CA GLU A 89 -7.95 3.90 -16.42
C GLU A 89 -8.11 5.33 -16.96
N GLU A 90 -8.27 5.47 -18.28
CA GLU A 90 -8.38 6.78 -18.92
C GLU A 90 -9.52 7.64 -18.36
N GLY A 91 -10.62 7.02 -17.94
CA GLY A 91 -11.75 7.71 -17.34
C GLY A 91 -11.36 8.43 -16.03
N ALA A 92 -10.49 7.79 -15.22
CA ALA A 92 -9.99 8.40 -13.99
C ALA A 92 -9.16 9.66 -14.27
N LEU A 93 -8.43 9.70 -15.38
CA LEU A 93 -7.65 10.88 -15.78
C LEU A 93 -8.53 12.02 -16.31
N LYS A 94 -9.78 11.73 -16.69
CA LYS A 94 -10.70 12.70 -17.28
C LYS A 94 -11.74 13.26 -16.31
N VAL A 95 -11.67 12.88 -15.02
CA VAL A 95 -12.61 13.40 -14.00
C VAL A 95 -12.54 14.92 -13.90
N ASN A 96 -13.68 15.51 -13.64
CA ASN A 96 -13.79 16.96 -13.39
C ASN A 96 -13.56 17.28 -11.91
N ASP A 97 -13.46 18.56 -11.59
CA ASP A 97 -13.52 19.02 -10.23
C ASP A 97 -14.83 18.58 -9.54
N ASN A 98 -14.89 18.63 -8.22
CA ASN A 98 -16.03 18.17 -7.43
C ASN A 98 -16.44 16.71 -7.73
N THR A 99 -15.44 15.81 -7.68
CA THR A 99 -15.66 14.38 -7.89
C THR A 99 -15.19 13.58 -6.67
N LEU A 100 -16.05 12.65 -6.21
CA LEU A 100 -15.68 11.57 -5.29
C LEU A 100 -15.17 10.39 -6.11
N MET A 101 -13.94 9.98 -5.86
CA MET A 101 -13.30 8.86 -6.53
C MET A 101 -13.30 7.60 -5.64
N LEU A 102 -13.87 6.51 -6.17
CA LEU A 102 -14.01 5.20 -5.51
C LEU A 102 -13.21 4.17 -6.28
N GLY A 103 -12.24 3.53 -5.64
CA GLY A 103 -11.42 2.48 -6.26
C GLY A 103 -10.11 2.27 -5.51
N HIS A 104 -9.25 1.41 -6.08
CA HIS A 104 -7.91 1.13 -5.54
C HIS A 104 -6.81 1.83 -6.33
N TYR A 105 -7.03 2.07 -7.63
CA TYR A 105 -6.08 2.73 -8.54
C TYR A 105 -4.68 2.13 -8.47
N ILE A 106 -4.60 0.79 -8.46
CA ILE A 106 -3.35 0.03 -8.23
C ILE A 106 -2.51 0.02 -9.50
N SER A 107 -1.95 1.17 -9.86
CA SER A 107 -0.97 1.27 -10.91
C SER A 107 0.01 2.41 -10.59
N PRO A 108 1.33 2.15 -10.62
CA PRO A 108 2.31 3.22 -10.43
C PRO A 108 2.27 4.25 -11.56
N LYS A 109 1.70 3.93 -12.71
CA LYS A 109 1.60 4.83 -13.87
C LYS A 109 0.80 6.11 -13.57
N TYR A 110 -0.10 6.09 -12.59
CA TYR A 110 -0.83 7.29 -12.15
C TYR A 110 0.07 8.35 -11.54
N PHE A 111 1.21 7.96 -10.92
CA PHE A 111 2.07 8.86 -10.15
C PHE A 111 3.57 8.73 -10.42
N THR A 112 3.99 7.97 -11.46
CA THR A 112 5.40 7.77 -11.78
C THR A 112 6.14 9.10 -12.02
N HIS A 113 5.48 10.08 -12.60
CA HIS A 113 6.00 11.43 -12.84
C HIS A 113 6.15 12.27 -11.55
N ARG A 114 5.57 11.82 -10.41
CA ARG A 114 5.60 12.46 -9.09
C ARG A 114 6.24 11.59 -8.00
N LEU A 115 7.16 10.70 -8.37
CA LEU A 115 7.75 9.75 -7.39
C LEU A 115 8.37 10.46 -6.18
N LYS A 116 8.97 11.63 -6.37
CA LYS A 116 9.54 12.39 -5.25
C LYS A 116 8.44 12.87 -4.29
N ASP A 117 7.37 13.42 -4.83
CA ASP A 117 6.23 13.87 -4.01
C ASP A 117 5.62 12.68 -3.24
N VAL A 118 5.45 11.53 -3.91
CA VAL A 118 4.94 10.30 -3.29
C VAL A 118 5.84 9.81 -2.15
N GLN A 119 7.17 9.87 -2.33
CA GLN A 119 8.12 9.54 -1.27
C GLN A 119 8.00 10.52 -0.08
N ASP A 120 7.80 11.80 -0.35
CA ASP A 120 7.63 12.81 0.68
C ASP A 120 6.29 12.63 1.42
N TRP A 121 5.19 12.30 0.72
CA TRP A 121 3.87 12.03 1.35
C TRP A 121 3.92 10.83 2.29
N PHE A 122 4.67 9.81 1.95
CA PHE A 122 4.80 8.58 2.75
C PHE A 122 6.11 8.51 3.54
N LYS A 123 6.69 9.67 3.85
CA LYS A 123 7.84 9.72 4.74
C LYS A 123 7.47 9.09 6.09
N MET A 124 8.24 8.10 6.48
CA MET A 124 7.96 7.37 7.72
C MET A 124 8.02 8.32 8.93
N PRO A 125 7.06 8.22 9.87
CA PRO A 125 7.13 8.97 11.14
C PRO A 125 8.45 8.72 11.87
N SER A 126 9.00 9.77 12.48
CA SER A 126 10.34 9.75 13.06
C SER A 126 10.51 8.68 14.15
N ASP A 127 9.48 8.41 14.94
CA ASP A 127 9.51 7.38 15.99
C ASP A 127 9.58 5.95 15.44
N ILE A 128 8.92 5.70 14.29
CA ILE A 128 8.98 4.40 13.59
C ILE A 128 10.34 4.28 12.89
N ASP A 129 10.80 5.35 12.25
CA ASP A 129 12.09 5.37 11.56
C ASP A 129 13.25 5.15 12.53
N GLU A 130 13.24 5.80 13.70
CA GLU A 130 14.22 5.61 14.75
C GLU A 130 14.27 4.15 15.27
N LYS A 131 13.11 3.56 15.60
CA LYS A 131 13.02 2.15 16.02
C LYS A 131 13.54 1.21 14.96
N THR A 132 13.22 1.49 13.69
CA THR A 132 13.67 0.70 12.55
C THR A 132 15.19 0.79 12.40
N ASN A 133 15.75 2.01 12.49
CA ASN A 133 17.19 2.24 12.38
C ASN A 133 17.98 1.59 13.51
N ILE A 134 17.46 1.59 14.75
CA ILE A 134 18.05 0.85 15.88
C ILE A 134 18.10 -0.66 15.54
N THR A 135 16.98 -1.22 15.07
CA THR A 135 16.91 -2.64 14.72
C THR A 135 17.87 -3.01 13.59
N ILE A 136 17.93 -2.18 12.54
CA ILE A 136 18.85 -2.39 11.41
C ILE A 136 20.30 -2.30 11.90
N LYS A 137 20.61 -1.34 12.78
CA LYS A 137 21.94 -1.21 13.37
C LYS A 137 22.33 -2.45 14.15
N MET A 138 21.47 -2.93 15.04
CA MET A 138 21.70 -4.17 15.80
C MET A 138 21.96 -5.37 14.88
N LEU A 139 21.23 -5.49 13.79
CA LEU A 139 21.42 -6.56 12.80
C LEU A 139 22.76 -6.42 12.09
N LYS A 140 23.14 -5.21 11.69
CA LYS A 140 24.44 -4.93 11.04
C LYS A 140 25.62 -5.17 11.99
N ASP A 141 25.49 -4.78 13.25
CA ASP A 141 26.53 -5.02 14.26
C ASP A 141 26.72 -6.52 14.53
N LYS A 142 25.60 -7.30 14.53
CA LYS A 142 25.64 -8.75 14.69
C LYS A 142 26.17 -9.50 13.48
N TYR A 143 25.93 -8.96 12.29
CA TYR A 143 26.28 -9.59 10.99
C TYR A 143 26.91 -8.55 10.04
N PRO A 144 28.14 -8.06 10.34
CA PRO A 144 28.74 -6.90 9.65
C PRO A 144 28.95 -7.13 8.16
N ASP A 145 29.26 -8.38 7.75
CA ASP A 145 29.56 -8.72 6.36
C ASP A 145 28.37 -9.31 5.61
N ALA A 146 27.16 -9.25 6.20
CA ALA A 146 25.98 -9.84 5.59
C ALA A 146 25.16 -8.83 4.80
N LYS A 147 24.60 -9.29 3.68
CA LYS A 147 23.45 -8.65 3.05
C LYS A 147 22.16 -9.18 3.65
N PHE A 148 21.16 -8.32 3.80
CA PHE A 148 19.85 -8.70 4.30
C PHE A 148 18.85 -8.80 3.15
N CYS A 149 18.09 -9.88 3.13
CA CYS A 149 16.99 -10.10 2.19
C CYS A 149 15.70 -10.28 2.97
N SER A 150 14.72 -9.41 2.78
CA SER A 150 13.40 -9.55 3.40
C SER A 150 12.54 -10.56 2.63
N VAL A 151 11.87 -11.44 3.38
CA VAL A 151 10.92 -12.42 2.85
C VAL A 151 9.61 -12.27 3.60
N HIS A 152 8.52 -11.96 2.89
CA HIS A 152 7.20 -11.80 3.49
C HIS A 152 6.28 -12.95 3.10
N PHE A 153 5.97 -13.82 4.06
CA PHE A 153 4.98 -14.87 3.91
C PHE A 153 3.59 -14.35 4.21
N ARG A 154 2.83 -14.04 3.17
CA ARG A 154 1.42 -13.70 3.34
C ARG A 154 0.58 -14.96 3.47
N ASN A 155 0.03 -15.18 4.66
CA ASN A 155 -0.77 -16.34 5.00
C ASN A 155 -2.18 -15.93 5.51
N ALA A 156 -2.70 -14.83 4.99
CA ALA A 156 -4.02 -14.33 5.35
C ALA A 156 -5.14 -15.27 4.87
N LEU A 157 -6.27 -15.29 5.58
CA LEU A 157 -7.39 -16.18 5.29
C LEU A 157 -7.92 -16.03 3.86
N ASP A 158 -8.00 -14.79 3.36
CA ASP A 158 -8.42 -14.48 1.99
C ASP A 158 -7.54 -15.15 0.93
N TYR A 159 -6.22 -15.21 1.16
CA TYR A 159 -5.28 -15.89 0.26
C TYR A 159 -5.45 -17.40 0.28
N ARG A 160 -5.70 -17.99 1.46
CA ARG A 160 -5.97 -19.43 1.59
C ARG A 160 -7.26 -19.84 0.88
N VAL A 161 -8.33 -19.10 1.12
CA VAL A 161 -9.66 -19.38 0.53
C VAL A 161 -9.64 -19.22 -0.99
N LYS A 162 -8.89 -18.24 -1.51
CA LYS A 162 -8.78 -17.98 -2.96
C LYS A 162 -7.71 -18.81 -3.66
N GLY A 163 -6.95 -19.64 -2.94
CA GLY A 163 -5.89 -20.46 -3.52
C GLY A 163 -4.66 -19.66 -4.00
N TYR A 164 -4.44 -18.46 -3.46
CA TYR A 164 -3.31 -17.59 -3.85
C TYR A 164 -2.02 -17.87 -3.05
N MET A 165 -2.02 -18.92 -2.24
CA MET A 165 -0.83 -19.30 -1.48
C MET A 165 0.27 -19.80 -2.44
N LEU A 166 1.45 -19.24 -2.30
CA LEU A 166 2.62 -19.70 -3.02
C LEU A 166 3.14 -21.02 -2.41
N SER A 167 3.58 -21.93 -3.27
CA SER A 167 4.10 -23.24 -2.84
C SER A 167 5.45 -23.12 -2.12
N SER A 168 5.82 -24.17 -1.39
CA SER A 168 7.17 -24.30 -0.81
C SER A 168 8.27 -24.19 -1.86
N ASP A 169 8.04 -24.79 -3.03
CA ASP A 169 9.00 -24.78 -4.14
C ASP A 169 9.26 -23.36 -4.67
N TYR A 170 8.22 -22.51 -4.71
CA TYR A 170 8.40 -21.11 -5.07
C TYR A 170 9.41 -20.43 -4.12
N TRP A 171 9.22 -20.60 -2.81
CA TRP A 171 10.07 -19.97 -1.80
C TRP A 171 11.49 -20.51 -1.82
N GLN A 172 11.66 -21.83 -1.98
CA GLN A 172 12.97 -22.47 -2.10
C GLN A 172 13.71 -21.99 -3.34
N ASN A 173 13.04 -21.95 -4.50
CA ASN A 173 13.63 -21.47 -5.75
C ASN A 173 13.99 -19.97 -5.68
N ALA A 174 13.14 -19.13 -5.04
CA ALA A 174 13.43 -17.73 -4.83
C ALA A 174 14.66 -17.53 -3.93
N ALA A 175 14.74 -18.25 -2.81
CA ALA A 175 15.91 -18.22 -1.92
C ALA A 175 17.18 -18.68 -2.63
N LYS A 176 17.10 -19.80 -3.36
CA LYS A 176 18.23 -20.30 -4.17
C LYS A 176 18.72 -19.26 -5.17
N LYS A 177 17.80 -18.63 -5.91
CA LYS A 177 18.16 -17.57 -6.87
C LYS A 177 18.88 -16.40 -6.22
N VAL A 178 18.45 -16.00 -5.01
CA VAL A 178 19.14 -14.94 -4.24
C VAL A 178 20.57 -15.40 -3.86
N LEU A 179 20.74 -16.63 -3.39
CA LEU A 179 22.05 -17.17 -3.03
C LEU A 179 22.96 -17.33 -4.24
N ASP A 180 22.47 -17.88 -5.33
CA ASP A 180 23.24 -18.07 -6.57
C ASP A 180 23.75 -16.75 -7.16
N ASN A 181 22.96 -15.67 -7.03
CA ASN A 181 23.36 -14.33 -7.48
C ASN A 181 24.32 -13.60 -6.50
N ASN A 182 24.61 -14.18 -5.34
CA ASN A 182 25.45 -13.57 -4.29
C ASN A 182 26.44 -14.58 -3.68
N ILE A 183 27.06 -15.43 -4.51
CA ILE A 183 27.89 -16.57 -4.09
C ILE A 183 29.01 -16.18 -3.10
N SER A 184 29.59 -14.99 -3.22
CA SER A 184 30.66 -14.51 -2.34
C SER A 184 30.18 -13.75 -1.11
N GLN A 185 28.88 -13.69 -0.85
CA GLN A 185 28.31 -12.87 0.21
C GLN A 185 27.44 -13.70 1.16
N LYS A 186 27.58 -13.40 2.44
CA LYS A 186 26.68 -13.93 3.46
C LYS A 186 25.31 -13.27 3.33
N ILE A 187 24.26 -14.07 3.13
CA ILE A 187 22.89 -13.59 3.07
C ILE A 187 22.14 -13.96 4.34
N ILE A 188 21.48 -12.99 4.95
CA ILE A 188 20.56 -13.18 6.08
C ILE A 188 19.15 -12.93 5.59
N PHE A 189 18.29 -13.93 5.65
CA PHE A 189 16.87 -13.76 5.34
C PHE A 189 16.10 -13.27 6.57
N LEU A 190 15.47 -12.10 6.45
CA LEU A 190 14.55 -11.55 7.45
C LEU A 190 13.13 -11.98 7.09
N VAL A 191 12.59 -12.91 7.86
CA VAL A 191 11.29 -13.50 7.56
C VAL A 191 10.18 -12.78 8.31
N PHE A 192 9.23 -12.23 7.57
CA PHE A 192 8.00 -11.61 8.06
C PHE A 192 6.82 -12.51 7.72
N TYR A 193 5.89 -12.68 8.65
CA TYR A 193 4.71 -13.51 8.46
C TYR A 193 3.49 -12.96 9.22
N ASP A 194 2.29 -13.28 8.72
CA ASP A 194 1.04 -12.89 9.38
C ASP A 194 0.81 -13.74 10.63
N ARG A 195 0.19 -13.17 11.66
CA ARG A 195 -0.02 -13.77 13.00
C ARG A 195 -0.68 -15.17 13.02
N TYR A 196 -1.23 -15.62 11.91
CA TYR A 196 -1.92 -16.92 11.80
C TYR A 196 -1.05 -18.05 11.23
N SER A 197 0.22 -17.80 10.96
CA SER A 197 1.14 -18.85 10.49
C SER A 197 1.80 -19.55 11.69
N LYS A 198 1.63 -20.86 11.81
CA LYS A 198 2.54 -21.69 12.59
C LYS A 198 3.91 -21.58 11.93
N LEU A 199 4.94 -21.29 12.72
CA LEU A 199 6.33 -21.26 12.28
C LEU A 199 6.67 -22.46 11.38
N VAL A 200 7.01 -22.20 10.15
CA VAL A 200 7.73 -23.14 9.32
C VAL A 200 9.20 -22.76 9.48
N SER A 201 9.94 -23.57 10.22
CA SER A 201 11.39 -23.46 10.28
C SER A 201 11.93 -23.74 8.87
N VAL A 202 12.48 -22.73 8.22
CA VAL A 202 13.31 -22.90 7.04
C VAL A 202 14.73 -23.11 7.54
N VAL A 203 15.22 -24.34 7.43
CA VAL A 203 16.62 -24.74 7.63
C VAL A 203 17.38 -24.45 6.36
#